data_9f231305f8e65ce69a2032a09c836fd3
#
_entry.id   9f231305f8e65ce69a2032a09c836fd3
#
_cell.length_a   1.000
_cell.length_b   1.000
_cell.length_c   1.000
_cell.angle_alpha   90.00
_cell.angle_beta   90.00
_cell.angle_gamma   90.00
#
_symmetry.space_group_name_H-M   'P 1'
#
loop_
_entity.id
_entity.type
_entity.pdbx_description
1 polymer ?
#
loop_
_entity_poly.entity_id
_entity_poly.type
_entity_poly.pdbx_seq_one_letter_code
_entity_poly.pdbx_strand_id
1 'polypeptide(L)'
;MKVGTETYQTTVNTDGKTWSVNVPGSVLAANGDVSATVTTRDTAGNVTTANTSHTYGVDTVAPVASISIDNVTSDNVINASESGQTIAVTGKVGNEVKAGDAVTVKVGTETYQTTVNTDGKTWSVNVPGSVLAANGDVSATVTTRDTAGNVTTANTSHAYGVDTVAPVASISIDDITSDNVINAAESGQTIAVTGQVGNEVKAGDAITVTVGTETYQTTVNTDGKTWSVNVPGSVLAANGDVSATVTTRDTVGNVTTANTSHTYGVDTVAPVASISVDNVTSDNVINASESGQTIAVTGKVDNDVKAGDAITVKVGTETYQTTVNTDGKTWSVNVPGSVL
;
A
#
# COMPACT_ATOMS: atom_id res chain seq x y z
N MET A 1 39.04 18.33 64.08
CA MET A 1 38.41 18.83 62.88
C MET A 1 37.03 19.29 63.25
N LYS A 2 36.56 20.38 62.64
CA LYS A 2 35.21 20.94 62.84
C LYS A 2 34.53 21.11 61.53
N VAL A 3 33.25 20.76 61.45
CA VAL A 3 32.37 20.95 60.31
C VAL A 3 31.08 21.59 60.84
N GLY A 4 30.84 22.86 60.47
CA GLY A 4 29.75 23.63 61.08
C GLY A 4 29.87 23.66 62.62
N THR A 5 28.85 23.18 63.34
CA THR A 5 28.82 23.08 64.80
C THR A 5 29.45 21.80 65.37
N GLU A 6 29.62 20.78 64.52
CA GLU A 6 30.10 19.46 64.93
C GLU A 6 31.62 19.40 65.02
N THR A 7 32.13 18.65 66.07
CA THR A 7 33.57 18.49 66.30
C THR A 7 33.91 17.03 66.26
N TYR A 8 34.89 16.66 65.42
CA TYR A 8 35.41 15.35 65.25
C TYR A 8 36.89 15.27 65.74
N GLN A 9 37.19 14.31 66.56
CA GLN A 9 38.53 14.13 67.15
C GLN A 9 39.21 12.94 66.50
N THR A 10 40.50 13.10 66.26
CA THR A 10 41.39 12.03 65.80
C THR A 10 42.83 12.34 66.29
N THR A 11 43.74 11.44 66.05
CA THR A 11 45.17 11.62 66.33
C THR A 11 45.96 11.57 65.03
N VAL A 12 47.17 12.21 65.05
CA VAL A 12 48.12 12.06 63.94
C VAL A 12 48.53 10.60 63.83
N ASN A 13 48.59 10.06 62.65
CA ASN A 13 48.95 8.69 62.36
C ASN A 13 50.42 8.37 62.78
N THR A 14 50.78 7.11 62.80
CA THR A 14 52.09 6.63 63.14
C THR A 14 53.22 7.12 62.24
N ASP A 15 52.88 7.62 61.02
CA ASP A 15 53.83 8.25 60.10
C ASP A 15 54.26 9.66 60.53
N GLY A 16 53.61 10.21 61.56
CA GLY A 16 53.84 11.55 62.08
C GLY A 16 53.46 12.68 61.11
N LYS A 17 52.80 12.42 60.04
CA LYS A 17 52.52 13.41 58.93
C LYS A 17 51.13 13.45 58.53
N THR A 18 50.35 12.37 58.57
CA THR A 18 48.98 12.26 58.09
C THR A 18 48.03 12.08 59.27
N TRP A 19 46.76 12.43 59.02
CA TRP A 19 45.63 12.17 59.90
C TRP A 19 44.37 11.92 59.06
N SER A 20 43.41 11.19 59.61
CA SER A 20 42.11 10.98 59.01
C SER A 20 41.02 10.94 60.10
N VAL A 21 39.83 11.35 59.72
CA VAL A 21 38.61 11.23 60.54
C VAL A 21 37.41 11.02 59.66
N ASN A 22 36.48 10.15 60.04
CA ASN A 22 35.26 9.91 59.36
C ASN A 22 34.22 10.94 59.76
N VAL A 23 33.62 11.60 58.76
CA VAL A 23 32.52 12.56 58.94
C VAL A 23 31.34 12.07 58.18
N PRO A 24 30.11 12.05 58.73
CA PRO A 24 28.93 11.70 57.97
C PRO A 24 28.73 12.65 56.76
N GLY A 25 28.39 12.07 55.57
CA GLY A 25 28.18 12.86 54.37
C GLY A 25 27.04 13.88 54.51
N SER A 26 26.03 13.60 55.34
CA SER A 26 24.96 14.53 55.66
C SER A 26 25.42 15.80 56.37
N VAL A 27 26.45 15.65 57.24
CA VAL A 27 27.05 16.83 57.93
C VAL A 27 27.89 17.66 56.95
N LEU A 28 28.63 16.98 56.06
CA LEU A 28 29.37 17.66 54.99
C LEU A 28 28.40 18.36 54.02
N ALA A 29 27.29 17.70 53.64
CA ALA A 29 26.28 18.28 52.75
C ALA A 29 25.53 19.50 53.34
N ALA A 30 25.44 19.58 54.66
CA ALA A 30 24.80 20.73 55.34
C ALA A 30 25.75 21.92 55.53
N ASN A 31 27.02 21.83 55.17
CA ASN A 31 28.05 22.84 55.36
C ASN A 31 28.83 23.03 54.04
N GLY A 32 29.79 23.86 53.97
CA GLY A 32 30.59 24.14 52.78
C GLY A 32 32.06 24.35 53.11
N ASP A 33 32.41 24.15 54.38
CA ASP A 33 33.77 24.30 54.83
C ASP A 33 34.12 23.32 55.99
N VAL A 34 35.37 23.00 56.11
CA VAL A 34 35.95 22.24 57.23
C VAL A 34 37.11 23.01 57.78
N SER A 35 37.32 22.92 59.09
CA SER A 35 38.53 23.42 59.75
C SER A 35 39.19 22.32 60.57
N ALA A 36 40.50 22.34 60.62
CA ALA A 36 41.29 21.41 61.42
C ALA A 36 42.29 22.15 62.31
N THR A 37 42.40 21.69 63.51
CA THR A 37 43.36 22.21 64.46
C THR A 37 44.17 21.06 64.98
N VAL A 38 45.49 21.16 64.96
CA VAL A 38 46.42 20.25 65.63
C VAL A 38 47.06 20.94 66.78
N THR A 39 47.16 20.23 67.89
CA THR A 39 47.85 20.71 69.10
C THR A 39 48.99 19.74 69.34
N THR A 40 50.21 20.26 69.49
CA THR A 40 51.39 19.52 69.86
C THR A 40 52.01 20.04 71.16
N ARG A 41 52.68 19.17 71.83
CA ARG A 41 53.32 19.50 73.12
C ARG A 41 54.77 18.92 73.11
N ASP A 42 55.72 19.77 73.53
CA ASP A 42 57.14 19.31 73.67
C ASP A 42 57.34 18.57 74.95
N THR A 43 58.57 18.06 75.17
CA THR A 43 58.97 17.35 76.36
C THR A 43 59.01 18.19 77.62
N ALA A 44 59.11 19.52 77.53
CA ALA A 44 59.04 20.50 78.59
C ALA A 44 57.63 20.93 78.98
N GLY A 45 56.62 20.49 78.20
CA GLY A 45 55.23 20.80 78.44
C GLY A 45 54.68 22.01 77.68
N ASN A 46 55.51 22.69 76.88
CA ASN A 46 55.01 23.82 76.06
C ASN A 46 54.08 23.34 74.98
N VAL A 47 53.00 24.13 74.71
CA VAL A 47 51.90 23.80 73.79
C VAL A 47 51.92 24.72 72.63
N THR A 48 51.78 24.20 71.40
CA THR A 48 51.60 24.94 70.19
C THR A 48 50.37 24.42 69.41
N THR A 49 49.61 25.25 68.83
CA THR A 49 48.45 24.91 67.96
C THR A 49 48.65 25.47 66.57
N ALA A 50 48.31 24.69 65.55
CA ALA A 50 48.19 25.16 64.18
C ALA A 50 46.78 24.82 63.66
N ASN A 51 46.21 25.70 62.80
CA ASN A 51 44.90 25.54 62.24
C ASN A 51 44.93 25.75 60.72
N THR A 52 43.96 25.16 60.03
CA THR A 52 43.70 25.35 58.61
C THR A 52 42.21 25.19 58.33
N SER A 53 41.76 25.72 57.23
CA SER A 53 40.40 25.52 56.72
C SER A 53 40.42 25.19 55.24
N HIS A 54 39.40 24.45 54.78
CA HIS A 54 39.19 24.12 53.36
C HIS A 54 37.73 24.24 53.06
N THR A 55 37.40 24.96 51.95
CA THR A 55 36.04 25.09 51.40
C THR A 55 35.84 24.04 50.31
N TYR A 56 34.63 23.55 50.22
CA TYR A 56 34.22 22.58 49.15
C TYR A 56 32.79 22.93 48.65
N GLY A 57 32.49 22.58 47.41
CA GLY A 57 31.16 22.69 46.83
C GLY A 57 30.22 21.60 47.36
N VAL A 58 28.97 21.95 47.55
CA VAL A 58 27.88 21.04 47.87
C VAL A 58 26.79 21.21 46.83
N ASP A 59 26.49 20.13 46.13
CA ASP A 59 25.37 20.04 45.21
C ASP A 59 24.66 18.71 45.45
N THR A 60 23.49 18.74 46.01
CA THR A 60 22.64 17.59 46.34
C THR A 60 21.31 17.63 45.54
N VAL A 61 21.20 18.56 44.60
CA VAL A 61 19.99 18.69 43.77
C VAL A 61 20.14 17.87 42.50
N ALA A 62 19.27 16.89 42.36
CA ALA A 62 19.27 16.08 41.15
C ALA A 62 18.75 16.89 39.95
N PRO A 63 19.32 16.69 38.74
CA PRO A 63 18.90 17.40 37.55
C PRO A 63 17.45 17.05 37.19
N VAL A 64 16.76 17.98 36.53
CA VAL A 64 15.38 17.74 36.00
C VAL A 64 15.49 17.14 34.62
N ALA A 65 14.68 16.12 34.33
CA ALA A 65 14.66 15.44 33.03
C ALA A 65 13.24 15.31 32.47
N SER A 66 13.12 15.35 31.15
CA SER A 66 11.90 14.99 30.42
C SER A 66 12.26 14.25 29.14
N ILE A 67 11.35 13.37 28.70
CA ILE A 67 11.46 12.62 27.43
C ILE A 67 10.09 12.45 26.83
N SER A 68 10.02 12.48 25.49
CA SER A 68 8.83 12.16 24.70
C SER A 68 9.17 11.25 23.55
N ILE A 69 8.15 10.56 23.00
CA ILE A 69 8.24 9.71 21.79
C ILE A 69 7.33 10.34 20.74
N ASP A 70 7.81 10.47 19.51
CA ASP A 70 7.03 10.90 18.37
C ASP A 70 6.18 9.73 17.82
N ASN A 71 5.28 9.98 16.87
CA ASN A 71 4.59 8.92 16.14
C ASN A 71 5.61 7.96 15.53
N VAL A 72 5.32 6.65 15.63
CA VAL A 72 6.24 5.59 15.18
C VAL A 72 6.36 5.57 13.65
N THR A 73 5.26 5.87 12.96
CA THR A 73 5.18 6.10 11.51
C THR A 73 4.42 7.40 11.24
N SER A 74 4.26 7.79 9.99
CA SER A 74 3.55 9.03 9.63
C SER A 74 2.09 9.06 10.06
N ASP A 75 1.42 7.92 10.06
CA ASP A 75 0.02 7.73 10.49
C ASP A 75 -0.10 7.08 11.87
N ASN A 76 1.03 6.76 12.50
CA ASN A 76 1.13 6.07 13.79
C ASN A 76 0.52 4.66 13.76
N VAL A 77 0.56 3.97 12.61
CA VAL A 77 0.13 2.57 12.44
C VAL A 77 1.23 1.80 11.73
N ILE A 78 1.54 0.60 12.17
CA ILE A 78 2.46 -0.31 11.49
C ILE A 78 1.65 -1.17 10.51
N ASN A 79 1.84 -0.99 9.22
CA ASN A 79 1.25 -1.79 8.16
C ASN A 79 2.14 -2.97 7.73
N ALA A 80 1.65 -3.81 6.80
CA ALA A 80 2.38 -4.99 6.31
C ALA A 80 3.74 -4.65 5.67
N SER A 81 3.82 -3.55 4.93
CA SER A 81 5.09 -3.12 4.30
C SER A 81 6.11 -2.65 5.35
N GLU A 82 5.67 -1.87 6.31
CA GLU A 82 6.50 -1.33 7.39
C GLU A 82 6.97 -2.42 8.36
N SER A 83 6.14 -3.44 8.58
CA SER A 83 6.51 -4.59 9.42
C SER A 83 7.75 -5.35 8.90
N GLY A 84 8.02 -5.28 7.61
CA GLY A 84 9.21 -5.86 6.97
C GLY A 84 10.45 -4.96 6.96
N GLN A 85 10.35 -3.73 7.48
CA GLN A 85 11.41 -2.73 7.43
C GLN A 85 12.02 -2.47 8.80
N THR A 86 13.06 -1.66 8.84
CA THR A 86 13.60 -1.07 10.06
C THR A 86 13.01 0.34 10.21
N ILE A 87 12.36 0.60 11.33
CA ILE A 87 11.68 1.86 11.64
C ILE A 87 12.54 2.65 12.64
N ALA A 88 12.78 3.93 12.33
CA ALA A 88 13.43 4.84 13.26
C ALA A 88 12.40 5.36 14.27
N VAL A 89 12.43 4.86 15.47
CA VAL A 89 11.67 5.43 16.60
C VAL A 89 12.42 6.65 17.12
N THR A 90 11.73 7.79 17.13
CA THR A 90 12.30 9.10 17.46
C THR A 90 11.57 9.75 18.63
N GLY A 91 12.18 10.79 19.18
CA GLY A 91 11.55 11.60 20.20
C GLY A 91 12.43 12.76 20.65
N LYS A 92 11.95 13.45 21.67
CA LYS A 92 12.58 14.65 22.20
C LYS A 92 12.90 14.48 23.68
N VAL A 93 13.90 15.21 24.11
CA VAL A 93 14.25 15.38 25.53
C VAL A 93 14.25 16.85 25.89
N GLY A 94 14.15 17.14 27.18
CA GLY A 94 14.13 18.51 27.66
C GLY A 94 14.67 18.67 29.07
N ASN A 95 14.63 19.91 29.55
CA ASN A 95 15.17 20.36 30.80
C ASN A 95 16.72 20.22 30.82
N GLU A 96 17.30 19.53 31.82
CA GLU A 96 18.74 19.42 31.99
C GLU A 96 19.34 18.16 31.30
N VAL A 97 18.55 17.45 30.49
CA VAL A 97 19.04 16.38 29.63
C VAL A 97 19.94 16.98 28.54
N LYS A 98 21.07 16.32 28.27
CA LYS A 98 22.09 16.83 27.35
C LYS A 98 22.55 15.78 26.34
N ALA A 99 23.24 16.23 25.30
CA ALA A 99 23.83 15.38 24.30
C ALA A 99 24.72 14.29 24.95
N GLY A 100 24.54 13.05 24.50
CA GLY A 100 25.26 11.87 25.01
C GLY A 100 24.61 11.19 26.21
N ASP A 101 23.56 11.76 26.82
CA ASP A 101 22.84 11.07 27.91
C ASP A 101 22.18 9.79 27.35
N ALA A 102 22.19 8.74 28.16
CA ALA A 102 21.72 7.43 27.76
C ALA A 102 20.18 7.40 27.61
N VAL A 103 19.73 6.85 26.50
CA VAL A 103 18.31 6.57 26.23
C VAL A 103 18.11 5.07 26.04
N THR A 104 17.18 4.49 26.77
CA THR A 104 16.77 3.09 26.65
C THR A 104 15.34 3.04 26.13
N VAL A 105 15.13 2.37 25.00
CA VAL A 105 13.82 2.16 24.38
C VAL A 105 13.42 0.69 24.53
N LYS A 106 12.18 0.44 24.92
CA LYS A 106 11.65 -0.91 25.13
C LYS A 106 10.37 -1.10 24.33
N VAL A 107 10.32 -2.19 23.56
CA VAL A 107 9.15 -2.63 22.79
C VAL A 107 8.87 -4.08 23.16
N GLY A 108 7.77 -4.34 23.86
CA GLY A 108 7.50 -5.65 24.42
C GLY A 108 8.63 -6.10 25.35
N THR A 109 9.29 -7.21 25.03
CA THR A 109 10.45 -7.73 25.79
C THR A 109 11.80 -7.22 25.28
N GLU A 110 11.85 -6.66 24.08
CA GLU A 110 13.09 -6.20 23.45
C GLU A 110 13.52 -4.83 23.97
N THR A 111 14.83 -4.65 24.09
CA THR A 111 15.44 -3.42 24.61
C THR A 111 16.50 -2.91 23.63
N TYR A 112 16.40 -1.62 23.29
CA TYR A 112 17.29 -0.92 22.38
C TYR A 112 17.97 0.24 23.11
N GLN A 113 19.27 0.41 22.90
CA GLN A 113 20.08 1.45 23.53
C GLN A 113 20.48 2.50 22.51
N THR A 114 20.37 3.76 22.88
CA THR A 114 20.86 4.90 22.12
C THR A 114 21.28 6.02 23.07
N THR A 115 21.64 7.16 22.54
CA THR A 115 21.95 8.37 23.31
C THR A 115 21.23 9.57 22.72
N VAL A 116 21.08 10.60 23.51
CA VAL A 116 20.64 11.91 23.06
C VAL A 116 21.60 12.43 21.99
N ASN A 117 21.05 12.89 20.87
CA ASN A 117 21.79 13.40 19.73
C ASN A 117 22.65 14.64 20.09
N THR A 118 23.55 14.99 19.21
CA THR A 118 24.48 16.14 19.40
C THR A 118 23.76 17.50 19.50
N ASP A 119 22.48 17.59 19.09
CA ASP A 119 21.64 18.77 19.26
C ASP A 119 21.17 18.99 20.72
N GLY A 120 21.34 17.97 21.57
CA GLY A 120 20.91 17.97 22.98
C GLY A 120 19.38 18.01 23.16
N LYS A 121 18.59 17.73 22.11
CA LYS A 121 17.13 17.88 22.12
C LYS A 121 16.37 16.67 21.58
N THR A 122 16.99 15.89 20.72
CA THR A 122 16.36 14.74 20.05
C THR A 122 17.13 13.45 20.32
N TRP A 123 16.44 12.35 20.10
CA TRP A 123 17.03 11.01 20.11
C TRP A 123 16.38 10.15 19.03
N SER A 124 17.08 9.12 18.57
CA SER A 124 16.53 8.13 17.66
C SER A 124 17.16 6.76 17.89
N VAL A 125 16.39 5.71 17.60
CA VAL A 125 16.86 4.32 17.61
C VAL A 125 16.14 3.52 16.54
N ASN A 126 16.86 2.63 15.88
CA ASN A 126 16.28 1.76 14.86
C ASN A 126 15.70 0.51 15.54
N VAL A 127 14.41 0.24 15.24
CA VAL A 127 13.67 -0.93 15.74
C VAL A 127 13.17 -1.71 14.54
N PRO A 128 13.31 -3.06 14.49
CA PRO A 128 12.70 -3.86 13.42
C PRO A 128 11.18 -3.69 13.42
N GLY A 129 10.60 -3.45 12.24
CA GLY A 129 9.15 -3.29 12.08
C GLY A 129 8.38 -4.54 12.53
N SER A 130 8.97 -5.74 12.40
CA SER A 130 8.37 -6.98 12.91
C SER A 130 8.20 -7.00 14.43
N VAL A 131 9.10 -6.36 15.16
CA VAL A 131 8.98 -6.22 16.63
C VAL A 131 7.87 -5.22 16.96
N LEU A 132 7.79 -4.10 16.22
CA LEU A 132 6.70 -3.14 16.38
C LEU A 132 5.35 -3.75 16.01
N ALA A 133 5.27 -4.53 14.92
CA ALA A 133 4.05 -5.21 14.49
C ALA A 133 3.55 -6.29 15.48
N ALA A 134 4.44 -6.85 16.29
CA ALA A 134 4.08 -7.82 17.33
C ALA A 134 3.62 -7.16 18.65
N ASN A 135 3.68 -5.82 18.74
CA ASN A 135 3.35 -5.05 19.94
C ASN A 135 2.40 -3.90 19.56
N GLY A 136 2.13 -2.99 20.44
CA GLY A 136 1.23 -1.85 20.18
C GLY A 136 1.64 -0.62 21.00
N ASP A 137 2.76 -0.74 21.71
CA ASP A 137 3.29 0.33 22.53
C ASP A 137 4.83 0.29 22.56
N VAL A 138 5.41 1.44 22.77
CA VAL A 138 6.84 1.65 22.95
C VAL A 138 7.06 2.54 24.17
N SER A 139 8.05 2.23 24.98
CA SER A 139 8.45 3.06 26.11
C SER A 139 9.90 3.50 25.96
N ALA A 140 10.20 4.69 26.48
CA ALA A 140 11.55 5.25 26.48
C ALA A 140 11.90 5.81 27.87
N THR A 141 13.15 5.62 28.28
CA THR A 141 13.73 6.14 29.51
C THR A 141 15.01 6.89 29.18
N VAL A 142 15.17 8.11 29.65
CA VAL A 142 16.43 8.85 29.60
C VAL A 142 17.02 8.96 31.00
N THR A 143 18.34 8.83 31.09
CA THR A 143 19.09 9.04 32.33
C THR A 143 20.06 10.18 32.11
N THR A 144 19.96 11.22 32.95
CA THR A 144 20.89 12.34 32.96
C THR A 144 21.61 12.47 34.28
N ARG A 145 22.80 13.06 34.25
CA ARG A 145 23.68 13.26 35.40
C ARG A 145 24.25 14.67 35.36
N ASP A 146 24.21 15.38 36.49
CA ASP A 146 24.88 16.67 36.63
C ASP A 146 26.40 16.53 36.81
N THR A 147 27.09 17.64 36.98
CA THR A 147 28.56 17.70 37.20
C THR A 147 28.98 17.21 38.58
N ALA A 148 28.09 17.30 39.56
CA ALA A 148 28.33 16.80 40.93
C ALA A 148 28.10 15.29 41.04
N GLY A 149 27.43 14.69 40.04
CA GLY A 149 27.17 13.25 40.02
C GLY A 149 25.76 12.84 40.44
N ASN A 150 24.87 13.79 40.72
CA ASN A 150 23.46 13.49 40.99
C ASN A 150 22.78 12.99 39.70
N VAL A 151 21.87 12.00 39.81
CA VAL A 151 21.25 11.30 38.68
C VAL A 151 19.74 11.42 38.74
N THR A 152 19.12 11.63 37.56
CA THR A 152 17.69 11.55 37.40
C THR A 152 17.37 10.70 36.17
N THR A 153 16.22 9.99 36.22
CA THR A 153 15.63 9.29 35.10
C THR A 153 14.24 9.86 34.83
N ALA A 154 13.90 10.05 33.54
CA ALA A 154 12.54 10.31 33.09
C ALA A 154 12.11 9.20 32.13
N ASN A 155 10.83 8.86 32.14
CA ASN A 155 10.26 7.82 31.26
C ASN A 155 8.95 8.33 30.62
N THR A 156 8.60 7.69 29.49
CA THR A 156 7.37 7.92 28.76
C THR A 156 6.98 6.64 28.02
N SER A 157 5.71 6.56 27.60
CA SER A 157 5.23 5.52 26.68
C SER A 157 4.38 6.15 25.59
N HIS A 158 4.33 5.49 24.43
CA HIS A 158 3.54 5.90 23.26
C HIS A 158 2.87 4.67 22.65
N ALA A 159 1.54 4.72 22.49
CA ALA A 159 0.78 3.69 21.82
C ALA A 159 0.65 3.98 20.32
N TYR A 160 0.68 2.94 19.50
CA TYR A 160 0.49 3.01 18.06
C TYR A 160 -0.42 1.87 17.57
N GLY A 161 -1.02 2.03 16.40
CA GLY A 161 -1.82 0.99 15.77
C GLY A 161 -0.96 -0.06 15.07
N VAL A 162 -1.53 -1.23 14.86
CA VAL A 162 -0.95 -2.29 14.03
C VAL A 162 -2.06 -2.87 13.16
N ASP A 163 -1.88 -2.79 11.85
CA ASP A 163 -2.75 -3.42 10.87
C ASP A 163 -1.89 -3.93 9.70
N THR A 164 -1.58 -5.20 9.71
CA THR A 164 -0.78 -5.89 8.70
C THR A 164 -1.62 -6.79 7.80
N VAL A 165 -2.96 -6.68 7.88
CA VAL A 165 -3.88 -7.49 7.08
C VAL A 165 -4.19 -6.76 5.78
N ALA A 166 -3.76 -7.36 4.67
CA ALA A 166 -4.07 -6.81 3.36
C ALA A 166 -5.56 -7.00 3.03
N PRO A 167 -6.18 -6.02 2.33
CA PRO A 167 -7.59 -6.13 1.93
C PRO A 167 -7.81 -7.31 0.97
N VAL A 168 -9.00 -7.90 0.98
CA VAL A 168 -9.38 -8.97 0.05
C VAL A 168 -9.91 -8.34 -1.24
N ALA A 169 -9.49 -8.85 -2.40
CA ALA A 169 -9.90 -8.35 -3.71
C ALA A 169 -10.40 -9.48 -4.62
N SER A 170 -11.36 -9.16 -5.48
CA SER A 170 -11.76 -10.01 -6.60
C SER A 170 -12.09 -9.16 -7.83
N ILE A 171 -11.89 -9.74 -9.03
CA ILE A 171 -12.21 -9.12 -10.31
C ILE A 171 -12.70 -10.19 -11.29
N SER A 172 -13.65 -9.84 -12.14
CA SER A 172 -14.13 -10.64 -13.26
C SER A 172 -14.20 -9.82 -14.54
N ILE A 173 -14.23 -10.49 -15.68
CA ILE A 173 -14.45 -9.92 -17.01
C ILE A 173 -15.73 -10.53 -17.54
N ASP A 174 -16.62 -9.70 -18.11
CA ASP A 174 -17.83 -10.15 -18.78
C ASP A 174 -17.49 -10.62 -20.20
N ASP A 175 -18.46 -11.24 -20.89
CA ASP A 175 -18.35 -11.55 -22.32
C ASP A 175 -18.00 -10.28 -23.11
N ILE A 176 -17.06 -10.39 -24.05
CA ILE A 176 -16.50 -9.24 -24.79
C ILE A 176 -17.54 -8.61 -25.71
N THR A 177 -18.40 -9.44 -26.29
CA THR A 177 -19.57 -9.05 -27.08
C THR A 177 -20.76 -9.90 -26.63
N SER A 178 -21.95 -9.66 -27.15
CA SER A 178 -23.16 -10.42 -26.77
C SER A 178 -23.07 -11.91 -27.03
N ASP A 179 -22.27 -12.34 -27.98
CA ASP A 179 -22.03 -13.75 -28.36
C ASP A 179 -20.60 -14.21 -27.99
N ASN A 180 -19.83 -13.36 -27.36
CA ASN A 180 -18.42 -13.58 -26.98
C ASN A 180 -17.52 -13.93 -28.19
N VAL A 181 -17.82 -13.38 -29.37
CA VAL A 181 -17.04 -13.54 -30.62
C VAL A 181 -16.82 -12.18 -31.26
N ILE A 182 -15.60 -11.87 -31.67
CA ILE A 182 -15.28 -10.67 -32.45
C ILE A 182 -15.44 -10.99 -33.94
N ASN A 183 -16.44 -10.41 -34.56
CA ASN A 183 -16.68 -10.54 -36.00
C ASN A 183 -16.01 -9.42 -36.82
N ALA A 184 -16.12 -9.50 -38.17
CA ALA A 184 -15.52 -8.53 -39.08
C ALA A 184 -15.99 -7.08 -38.87
N ALA A 185 -17.27 -6.86 -38.51
CA ALA A 185 -17.81 -5.52 -38.26
C ALA A 185 -17.30 -4.95 -36.93
N GLU A 186 -17.25 -5.76 -35.89
CA GLU A 186 -16.77 -5.40 -34.55
C GLU A 186 -15.26 -5.16 -34.51
N SER A 187 -14.49 -5.88 -35.35
CA SER A 187 -13.05 -5.66 -35.47
C SER A 187 -12.68 -4.24 -35.91
N GLY A 188 -13.59 -3.55 -36.60
CA GLY A 188 -13.43 -2.15 -37.02
C GLY A 188 -13.91 -1.11 -36.01
N GLN A 189 -14.43 -1.52 -34.87
CA GLN A 189 -15.04 -0.64 -33.85
C GLN A 189 -14.20 -0.58 -32.59
N THR A 190 -14.61 0.29 -31.66
CA THR A 190 -14.13 0.29 -30.29
C THR A 190 -15.11 -0.49 -29.43
N ILE A 191 -14.62 -1.50 -28.73
CA ILE A 191 -15.41 -2.38 -27.87
C ILE A 191 -15.16 -2.02 -26.41
N ALA A 192 -16.24 -1.87 -25.65
CA ALA A 192 -16.17 -1.68 -24.21
C ALA A 192 -15.98 -3.06 -23.54
N VAL A 193 -14.79 -3.32 -23.05
CA VAL A 193 -14.51 -4.46 -22.18
C VAL A 193 -14.97 -4.10 -20.78
N THR A 194 -15.86 -4.90 -20.21
CA THR A 194 -16.50 -4.66 -18.92
C THR A 194 -16.26 -5.80 -17.94
N GLY A 195 -16.58 -5.57 -16.68
CA GLY A 195 -16.55 -6.58 -15.65
C GLY A 195 -16.92 -6.08 -14.28
N GLN A 196 -16.77 -6.94 -13.31
CA GLN A 196 -17.15 -6.66 -11.93
C GLN A 196 -15.94 -6.82 -10.99
N VAL A 197 -16.03 -6.13 -9.86
CA VAL A 197 -15.10 -6.27 -8.73
C VAL A 197 -15.88 -6.59 -7.46
N GLY A 198 -15.21 -7.15 -6.47
CA GLY A 198 -15.85 -7.52 -5.21
C GLY A 198 -14.93 -7.48 -4.01
N ASN A 199 -15.48 -7.86 -2.87
CA ASN A 199 -14.85 -7.82 -1.57
C ASN A 199 -14.52 -6.37 -1.16
N GLU A 200 -13.27 -6.06 -0.81
CA GLU A 200 -12.84 -4.74 -0.32
C GLU A 200 -12.34 -3.80 -1.42
N VAL A 201 -12.53 -4.20 -2.69
CA VAL A 201 -12.29 -3.31 -3.84
C VAL A 201 -13.32 -2.19 -3.84
N LYS A 202 -12.89 -0.95 -4.11
CA LYS A 202 -13.73 0.25 -4.00
C LYS A 202 -13.61 1.15 -5.23
N ALA A 203 -14.57 2.05 -5.36
CA ALA A 203 -14.58 3.06 -6.41
C ALA A 203 -13.25 3.83 -6.48
N GLY A 204 -12.70 3.95 -7.69
CA GLY A 204 -11.43 4.62 -7.94
C GLY A 204 -10.20 3.71 -7.85
N ASP A 205 -10.31 2.47 -7.38
CA ASP A 205 -9.19 1.53 -7.39
C ASP A 205 -8.74 1.26 -8.83
N ALA A 206 -7.42 1.16 -9.01
CA ALA A 206 -6.81 1.07 -10.33
C ALA A 206 -7.01 -0.31 -10.97
N ILE A 207 -7.36 -0.33 -12.25
CA ILE A 207 -7.49 -1.54 -13.07
C ILE A 207 -6.59 -1.42 -14.29
N THR A 208 -5.85 -2.48 -14.55
CA THR A 208 -5.06 -2.67 -15.78
C THR A 208 -5.64 -3.83 -16.56
N VAL A 209 -6.02 -3.57 -17.81
CA VAL A 209 -6.50 -4.58 -18.77
C VAL A 209 -5.40 -4.80 -19.80
N THR A 210 -5.09 -6.05 -20.11
CA THR A 210 -4.06 -6.44 -21.07
C THR A 210 -4.66 -7.34 -22.14
N VAL A 211 -4.44 -6.99 -23.42
CA VAL A 211 -4.83 -7.77 -24.59
C VAL A 211 -3.58 -7.95 -25.45
N GLY A 212 -3.07 -9.17 -25.53
CA GLY A 212 -1.79 -9.43 -26.16
C GLY A 212 -0.66 -8.66 -25.46
N THR A 213 -0.03 -7.71 -26.18
CA THR A 213 1.03 -6.83 -25.64
C THR A 213 0.53 -5.44 -25.23
N GLU A 214 -0.72 -5.11 -25.55
CA GLU A 214 -1.29 -3.78 -25.28
C GLU A 214 -1.92 -3.74 -23.88
N THR A 215 -1.74 -2.60 -23.19
CA THR A 215 -2.29 -2.35 -21.86
C THR A 215 -3.19 -1.13 -21.85
N TYR A 216 -4.32 -1.26 -21.16
CA TYR A 216 -5.33 -0.21 -21.01
C TYR A 216 -5.58 0.04 -19.53
N GLN A 217 -5.55 1.30 -19.12
CA GLN A 217 -5.76 1.70 -17.73
C GLN A 217 -7.17 2.24 -17.53
N THR A 218 -7.82 1.81 -16.45
CA THR A 218 -9.10 2.35 -16.00
C THR A 218 -9.17 2.28 -14.48
N THR A 219 -10.31 2.61 -13.92
CA THR A 219 -10.59 2.50 -12.49
C THR A 219 -11.95 1.90 -12.26
N VAL A 220 -12.17 1.38 -11.08
CA VAL A 220 -13.49 0.96 -10.61
C VAL A 220 -14.45 2.14 -10.65
N ASN A 221 -15.62 1.92 -11.22
CA ASN A 221 -16.67 2.92 -11.36
C ASN A 221 -17.16 3.44 -9.99
N THR A 222 -17.90 4.54 -10.01
CA THR A 222 -18.44 5.19 -8.80
C THR A 222 -19.43 4.31 -8.01
N ASP A 223 -19.96 3.25 -8.62
CA ASP A 223 -20.81 2.25 -7.95
C ASP A 223 -20.01 1.30 -7.03
N GLY A 224 -18.68 1.30 -7.14
CA GLY A 224 -17.80 0.43 -6.37
C GLY A 224 -17.88 -1.06 -6.74
N LYS A 225 -18.52 -1.41 -7.86
CA LYS A 225 -18.83 -2.80 -8.25
C LYS A 225 -18.45 -3.16 -9.66
N THR A 226 -18.48 -2.20 -10.58
CA THR A 226 -18.25 -2.42 -12.00
C THR A 226 -17.05 -1.64 -12.50
N TRP A 227 -16.55 -2.03 -13.64
CA TRP A 227 -15.50 -1.32 -14.37
C TRP A 227 -15.71 -1.46 -15.88
N SER A 228 -15.15 -0.54 -16.65
CA SER A 228 -15.12 -0.63 -18.09
C SER A 228 -13.88 0.06 -18.66
N VAL A 229 -13.43 -0.42 -19.82
CA VAL A 229 -12.37 0.22 -20.61
C VAL A 229 -12.62 -0.01 -22.09
N ASN A 230 -12.33 0.99 -22.90
CA ASN A 230 -12.47 0.91 -24.35
C ASN A 230 -11.20 0.30 -24.97
N VAL A 231 -11.38 -0.79 -25.75
CA VAL A 231 -10.33 -1.49 -26.48
C VAL A 231 -10.66 -1.47 -27.97
N PRO A 232 -9.70 -1.16 -28.87
CA PRO A 232 -9.94 -1.27 -30.31
C PRO A 232 -10.28 -2.71 -30.69
N GLY A 233 -11.35 -2.91 -31.46
CA GLY A 233 -11.77 -4.23 -31.94
C GLY A 233 -10.70 -4.93 -32.78
N SER A 234 -9.84 -4.17 -33.48
CA SER A 234 -8.70 -4.72 -34.21
C SER A 234 -7.65 -5.37 -33.30
N VAL A 235 -7.47 -4.87 -32.05
CA VAL A 235 -6.59 -5.48 -31.06
C VAL A 235 -7.22 -6.75 -30.53
N LEU A 236 -8.53 -6.74 -30.25
CA LEU A 236 -9.26 -7.93 -29.84
C LEU A 236 -9.26 -8.99 -30.95
N ALA A 237 -9.48 -8.61 -32.22
CA ALA A 237 -9.45 -9.53 -33.35
C ALA A 237 -8.08 -10.15 -33.62
N ALA A 238 -6.99 -9.53 -33.19
CA ALA A 238 -5.63 -10.05 -33.30
C ALA A 238 -5.25 -11.02 -32.16
N ASN A 239 -6.10 -11.12 -31.14
CA ASN A 239 -5.86 -11.96 -29.95
C ASN A 239 -7.09 -12.88 -29.73
N GLY A 240 -7.19 -13.52 -28.61
CA GLY A 240 -8.32 -14.41 -28.29
C GLY A 240 -8.53 -14.50 -26.78
N ASP A 241 -7.76 -13.68 -26.05
CA ASP A 241 -7.84 -13.59 -24.61
C ASP A 241 -7.60 -12.16 -24.14
N VAL A 242 -8.15 -11.86 -22.99
CA VAL A 242 -7.98 -10.60 -22.26
C VAL A 242 -7.75 -10.91 -20.79
N SER A 243 -6.87 -10.20 -20.15
CA SER A 243 -6.64 -10.27 -18.70
C SER A 243 -6.89 -8.92 -18.04
N ALA A 244 -7.33 -8.96 -16.80
CA ALA A 244 -7.53 -7.76 -15.99
C ALA A 244 -6.94 -7.94 -14.60
N THR A 245 -6.32 -6.89 -14.07
CA THR A 245 -5.77 -6.84 -12.72
C THR A 245 -6.34 -5.62 -12.02
N VAL A 246 -6.89 -5.80 -10.82
CA VAL A 246 -7.28 -4.71 -9.92
C VAL A 246 -6.29 -4.63 -8.77
N THR A 247 -5.97 -3.41 -8.36
CA THR A 247 -5.16 -3.13 -7.17
C THR A 247 -5.99 -2.32 -6.20
N THR A 248 -6.20 -2.84 -4.99
CA THR A 248 -6.88 -2.16 -3.89
C THR A 248 -5.95 -1.92 -2.71
N ARG A 249 -6.28 -0.92 -1.92
CA ARG A 249 -5.47 -0.48 -0.78
C ARG A 249 -6.40 -0.11 0.38
N ASP A 250 -6.10 -0.57 1.59
CA ASP A 250 -6.82 -0.14 2.79
C ASP A 250 -6.42 1.29 3.23
N THR A 251 -6.93 1.72 4.39
CA THR A 251 -6.71 3.07 4.93
C THR A 251 -5.32 3.28 5.51
N VAL A 252 -4.63 2.21 5.86
CA VAL A 252 -3.26 2.24 6.42
C VAL A 252 -2.19 1.84 5.40
N GLY A 253 -2.59 1.61 4.14
CA GLY A 253 -1.68 1.41 3.03
C GLY A 253 -1.33 -0.06 2.73
N ASN A 254 -1.96 -1.06 3.34
CA ASN A 254 -1.80 -2.45 2.90
C ASN A 254 -2.42 -2.63 1.51
N VAL A 255 -1.76 -3.39 0.64
CA VAL A 255 -2.10 -3.52 -0.78
C VAL A 255 -2.39 -4.95 -1.15
N THR A 256 -3.43 -5.16 -1.95
CA THR A 256 -3.71 -6.45 -2.62
C THR A 256 -3.97 -6.22 -4.10
N THR A 257 -3.56 -7.20 -4.90
CA THR A 257 -3.92 -7.31 -6.31
C THR A 257 -4.71 -8.59 -6.55
N ALA A 258 -5.79 -8.50 -7.33
CA ALA A 258 -6.48 -9.65 -7.89
C ALA A 258 -6.42 -9.60 -9.41
N ASN A 259 -6.35 -10.76 -10.05
CA ASN A 259 -6.29 -10.87 -11.50
C ASN A 259 -7.28 -11.93 -12.01
N THR A 260 -7.66 -11.79 -13.27
CA THR A 260 -8.52 -12.74 -13.99
C THR A 260 -8.16 -12.71 -15.47
N SER A 261 -8.59 -13.74 -16.21
CA SER A 261 -8.52 -13.78 -17.66
C SER A 261 -9.82 -14.31 -18.23
N HIS A 262 -10.15 -13.88 -19.46
CA HIS A 262 -11.32 -14.29 -20.20
C HIS A 262 -10.94 -14.59 -21.65
N THR A 263 -11.43 -15.71 -22.19
CA THR A 263 -11.21 -16.09 -23.61
C THR A 263 -12.46 -15.82 -24.42
N TYR A 264 -12.30 -15.38 -25.65
CA TYR A 264 -13.37 -15.12 -26.59
C TYR A 264 -13.02 -15.66 -27.99
N GLY A 265 -14.04 -15.86 -28.82
CA GLY A 265 -13.87 -16.27 -30.21
C GLY A 265 -13.49 -15.10 -31.11
N VAL A 266 -12.86 -15.38 -32.24
CA VAL A 266 -12.59 -14.42 -33.31
C VAL A 266 -12.96 -15.08 -34.64
N ASP A 267 -13.90 -14.47 -35.37
CA ASP A 267 -14.27 -14.82 -36.73
C ASP A 267 -14.49 -13.57 -37.57
N THR A 268 -13.47 -13.16 -38.27
CA THR A 268 -13.51 -11.96 -39.15
C THR A 268 -13.66 -12.31 -40.62
N VAL A 269 -13.91 -13.58 -40.94
CA VAL A 269 -14.07 -14.03 -42.32
C VAL A 269 -15.55 -13.87 -42.73
N ALA A 270 -15.79 -13.00 -43.69
CA ALA A 270 -17.13 -12.83 -44.24
C ALA A 270 -17.58 -14.09 -45.02
N PRO A 271 -18.85 -14.52 -44.88
CA PRO A 271 -19.37 -15.65 -45.63
C PRO A 271 -19.33 -15.36 -47.13
N VAL A 272 -19.08 -16.38 -47.92
CA VAL A 272 -19.10 -16.31 -49.39
C VAL A 272 -20.49 -16.73 -49.87
N ALA A 273 -21.09 -15.93 -50.77
CA ALA A 273 -22.39 -16.23 -51.34
C ALA A 273 -22.35 -16.26 -52.86
N SER A 274 -23.09 -17.19 -53.46
CA SER A 274 -23.38 -17.18 -54.91
C SER A 274 -24.86 -17.45 -55.14
N ILE A 275 -25.35 -16.86 -56.22
CA ILE A 275 -26.74 -16.99 -56.65
C ILE A 275 -26.80 -17.07 -58.17
N SER A 276 -27.70 -17.89 -58.70
CA SER A 276 -28.02 -17.95 -60.14
C SER A 276 -29.53 -17.90 -60.33
N VAL A 277 -29.95 -17.50 -61.56
CA VAL A 277 -31.33 -17.54 -62.01
C VAL A 277 -31.41 -18.52 -63.14
N ASP A 278 -32.39 -19.40 -63.11
CA ASP A 278 -32.66 -20.37 -64.17
C ASP A 278 -33.42 -19.66 -65.31
N ASN A 279 -33.60 -20.34 -66.46
CA ASN A 279 -34.48 -19.91 -67.53
C ASN A 279 -35.89 -19.63 -66.97
N VAL A 280 -36.49 -18.50 -67.34
CA VAL A 280 -37.78 -18.07 -66.79
C VAL A 280 -38.90 -18.96 -67.26
N THR A 281 -38.81 -19.46 -68.53
CA THR A 281 -39.66 -20.47 -69.13
C THR A 281 -38.80 -21.56 -69.75
N SER A 282 -39.40 -22.63 -70.25
CA SER A 282 -38.67 -23.78 -70.85
C SER A 282 -37.79 -23.37 -72.05
N ASP A 283 -38.22 -22.36 -72.82
CA ASP A 283 -37.50 -21.82 -73.99
C ASP A 283 -36.86 -20.42 -73.70
N ASN A 284 -37.01 -19.93 -72.46
CA ASN A 284 -36.55 -18.61 -71.99
C ASN A 284 -37.16 -17.43 -72.79
N VAL A 285 -38.40 -17.59 -73.33
CA VAL A 285 -39.16 -16.56 -74.03
C VAL A 285 -40.56 -16.51 -73.42
N ILE A 286 -41.04 -15.30 -73.15
CA ILE A 286 -42.43 -15.06 -72.66
C ILE A 286 -43.34 -14.85 -73.86
N ASN A 287 -44.21 -15.80 -74.06
CA ASN A 287 -45.26 -15.71 -75.16
C ASN A 287 -46.56 -15.11 -74.63
N ALA A 288 -47.50 -14.86 -75.52
CA ALA A 288 -48.80 -14.20 -75.24
C ALA A 288 -49.65 -14.99 -74.20
N SER A 289 -49.53 -16.30 -74.14
CA SER A 289 -50.25 -17.13 -73.17
C SER A 289 -49.58 -17.01 -71.77
N GLU A 290 -48.27 -17.01 -71.74
CA GLU A 290 -47.48 -16.96 -70.51
C GLU A 290 -47.52 -15.55 -69.88
N SER A 291 -47.61 -14.51 -70.69
CA SER A 291 -47.73 -13.12 -70.18
C SER A 291 -48.97 -12.92 -69.31
N GLY A 292 -50.03 -13.73 -69.53
CA GLY A 292 -51.27 -13.68 -68.71
C GLY A 292 -51.26 -14.56 -67.46
N GLN A 293 -50.15 -15.25 -67.19
CA GLN A 293 -50.03 -16.19 -66.09
C GLN A 293 -49.01 -15.72 -65.01
N THR A 294 -49.00 -16.42 -63.91
CA THR A 294 -47.95 -16.26 -62.89
C THR A 294 -46.83 -17.25 -63.19
N ILE A 295 -45.61 -16.76 -63.34
CA ILE A 295 -44.41 -17.53 -63.63
C ILE A 295 -43.61 -17.72 -62.40
N ALA A 296 -43.22 -18.97 -62.14
CA ALA A 296 -42.24 -19.22 -61.02
C ALA A 296 -40.80 -18.99 -61.53
N VAL A 297 -40.23 -17.88 -61.17
CA VAL A 297 -38.79 -17.61 -61.37
C VAL A 297 -38.01 -18.39 -60.34
N THR A 298 -37.09 -19.20 -60.79
CA THR A 298 -36.30 -20.13 -59.94
C THR A 298 -34.81 -19.89 -60.13
N GLY A 299 -34.03 -20.45 -59.19
CA GLY A 299 -32.61 -20.44 -59.30
C GLY A 299 -31.91 -21.21 -58.16
N LYS A 300 -30.61 -21.13 -58.14
CA LYS A 300 -29.78 -21.86 -57.17
C LYS A 300 -28.90 -20.90 -56.38
N VAL A 301 -28.56 -21.32 -55.19
CA VAL A 301 -27.59 -20.71 -54.34
C VAL A 301 -26.49 -21.71 -53.98
N ASP A 302 -25.32 -21.18 -53.61
CA ASP A 302 -24.17 -22.03 -53.25
C ASP A 302 -23.26 -21.31 -52.21
N ASN A 303 -22.22 -22.01 -51.81
CA ASN A 303 -21.26 -21.61 -50.77
C ASN A 303 -21.93 -21.54 -49.37
N ASP A 304 -21.79 -20.42 -48.66
CA ASP A 304 -22.29 -20.28 -47.28
C ASP A 304 -23.77 -19.87 -47.16
N VAL A 305 -24.47 -19.81 -48.30
CA VAL A 305 -25.91 -19.46 -48.32
C VAL A 305 -26.73 -20.62 -47.75
N LYS A 306 -27.71 -20.33 -46.90
CA LYS A 306 -28.49 -21.26 -46.11
C LYS A 306 -29.98 -21.16 -46.36
N ALA A 307 -30.69 -22.27 -46.07
CA ALA A 307 -32.17 -22.25 -46.07
C ALA A 307 -32.70 -21.10 -45.17
N GLY A 308 -33.63 -20.33 -45.74
CA GLY A 308 -34.22 -19.18 -45.06
C GLY A 308 -33.53 -17.84 -45.33
N ASP A 309 -32.33 -17.83 -45.95
CA ASP A 309 -31.67 -16.57 -46.32
C ASP A 309 -32.53 -15.78 -47.32
N ALA A 310 -32.57 -14.46 -47.14
CA ALA A 310 -33.43 -13.59 -47.93
C ALA A 310 -32.93 -13.41 -49.38
N ILE A 311 -33.84 -13.54 -50.34
CA ILE A 311 -33.57 -13.29 -51.76
C ILE A 311 -34.47 -12.17 -52.24
N THR A 312 -33.89 -11.21 -52.95
CA THR A 312 -34.60 -10.12 -53.63
C THR A 312 -34.43 -10.28 -55.14
N VAL A 313 -35.53 -10.46 -55.84
CA VAL A 313 -35.59 -10.55 -57.31
C VAL A 313 -36.15 -9.25 -57.86
N LYS A 314 -35.43 -8.59 -58.77
CA LYS A 314 -35.83 -7.35 -59.39
C LYS A 314 -36.18 -7.61 -60.87
N VAL A 315 -37.37 -7.24 -61.27
CA VAL A 315 -37.82 -7.32 -62.67
C VAL A 315 -38.29 -5.95 -63.09
N GLY A 316 -37.56 -5.27 -63.96
CA GLY A 316 -37.82 -3.87 -64.30
C GLY A 316 -37.77 -2.94 -63.10
N THR A 317 -38.89 -2.31 -62.75
CA THR A 317 -39.04 -1.46 -61.56
C THR A 317 -39.61 -2.20 -60.34
N GLU A 318 -40.17 -3.39 -60.56
CA GLU A 318 -40.82 -4.18 -59.53
C GLU A 318 -39.81 -5.04 -58.75
N THR A 319 -40.08 -5.25 -57.44
CA THR A 319 -39.24 -6.01 -56.55
C THR A 319 -40.05 -7.12 -55.85
N TYR A 320 -39.55 -8.34 -55.92
CA TYR A 320 -40.15 -9.55 -55.32
C TYR A 320 -39.22 -10.11 -54.31
N GLN A 321 -39.74 -10.52 -53.15
CA GLN A 321 -38.96 -11.09 -52.07
C GLN A 321 -39.34 -12.56 -51.84
N THR A 322 -38.33 -13.38 -51.60
CA THR A 322 -38.49 -14.77 -51.24
C THR A 322 -37.32 -15.17 -50.32
N THR A 323 -37.24 -16.42 -49.96
CA THR A 323 -36.13 -16.99 -49.18
C THR A 323 -35.63 -18.26 -49.87
N VAL A 324 -34.40 -18.61 -49.54
CA VAL A 324 -33.81 -19.93 -49.91
C VAL A 324 -34.70 -21.05 -49.36
N ASN A 325 -35.01 -22.02 -50.21
CA ASN A 325 -35.84 -23.17 -49.88
C ASN A 325 -35.20 -24.01 -48.75
N THR A 326 -35.99 -24.89 -48.17
CA THR A 326 -35.56 -25.80 -47.10
C THR A 326 -34.43 -26.77 -47.49
N ASP A 327 -34.20 -26.96 -48.79
CA ASP A 327 -33.08 -27.71 -49.32
C ASP A 327 -31.71 -27.02 -49.19
N GLY A 328 -31.72 -25.72 -48.85
CA GLY A 328 -30.51 -24.89 -48.73
C GLY A 328 -29.79 -24.63 -50.06
N LYS A 329 -30.38 -24.96 -51.22
CA LYS A 329 -29.73 -24.92 -52.56
C LYS A 329 -30.52 -24.23 -53.62
N THR A 330 -31.85 -24.19 -53.51
CA THR A 330 -32.73 -23.61 -54.52
C THR A 330 -33.59 -22.51 -53.94
N TRP A 331 -34.11 -21.66 -54.81
CA TRP A 331 -35.09 -20.65 -54.46
C TRP A 331 -36.14 -20.50 -55.54
N SER A 332 -37.29 -20.00 -55.21
CA SER A 332 -38.35 -19.66 -56.17
C SER A 332 -39.16 -18.46 -55.71
N VAL A 333 -39.64 -17.65 -56.68
CA VAL A 333 -40.58 -16.56 -56.45
C VAL A 333 -41.58 -16.47 -57.59
N ASN A 334 -42.82 -16.22 -57.26
CA ASN A 334 -43.88 -16.04 -58.24
C ASN A 334 -43.88 -14.60 -58.73
N VAL A 335 -43.77 -14.42 -60.06
CA VAL A 335 -43.81 -13.14 -60.77
C VAL A 335 -44.94 -13.13 -61.82
N PRO A 336 -45.75 -12.11 -61.91
CA PRO A 336 -46.73 -12.02 -63.00
C PRO A 336 -46.01 -11.99 -64.36
N GLY A 337 -46.45 -12.83 -65.32
CA GLY A 337 -45.82 -12.91 -66.63
C GLY A 337 -45.91 -11.60 -67.44
N SER A 338 -46.85 -10.72 -67.09
CA SER A 338 -46.98 -9.36 -67.67
C SER A 338 -45.87 -8.39 -67.27
N VAL A 339 -45.09 -8.70 -66.24
CA VAL A 339 -43.96 -7.94 -65.75
C VAL A 339 -42.61 -8.46 -66.29
N LEU A 340 -42.60 -9.74 -66.66
CA LEU A 340 -41.43 -10.41 -67.26
C LEU A 340 -41.38 -10.12 -68.77
#